data_77e132c2b6ca54801961aceb62f49c28
#
_entry.id   77e132c2b6ca54801961aceb62f49c28
#
_cell.length_a   1.000
_cell.length_b   1.000
_cell.length_c   1.000
_cell.angle_alpha   90.00
_cell.angle_beta   90.00
_cell.angle_gamma   90.00
#
_symmetry.space_group_name_H-M   'P 1'
#
loop_
_entity.id
_entity.type
_entity.pdbx_description
1 polymer ?
#
loop_
_entity_poly.entity_id
_entity_poly.type
_entity_poly.pdbx_seq_one_letter_code
_entity_poly.pdbx_strand_id
1 'polypeptide(L)'
;QRQMCIRDRNKDNSKMMLILCGSSMSYMEDNVLAYKAPLYGRRTAQMKILPFDFEDSCKYFNGFSAEDMALIYGIVGGTPQYLLQMNDSMSVEDNIKNVFLNPASAIFEEPENLLKQEVREPAVYNAIITAVAIGSSRMSEIATKIGETTSVCSQYMKNLINLGLIRKETPYGEKESRKSIYAIADNMFR
;
A
#
# COMPACT_ATOMS: atom_id res chain seq x y z
N GLN A 1 -21.34 -13.47 -11.67
CA GLN A 1 -22.63 -13.59 -12.38
C GLN A 1 -23.81 -13.88 -11.43
N ARG A 2 -23.72 -14.84 -10.50
CA ARG A 2 -24.83 -15.18 -9.57
C ARG A 2 -25.25 -14.01 -8.67
N GLN A 3 -24.30 -13.28 -8.11
CA GLN A 3 -24.58 -12.11 -7.25
C GLN A 3 -25.24 -10.96 -8.03
N MET A 4 -24.93 -10.81 -9.30
CA MET A 4 -25.52 -9.84 -10.19
C MET A 4 -27.00 -10.10 -10.45
N CYS A 5 -27.36 -11.37 -10.69
CA CYS A 5 -28.76 -11.78 -10.89
C CYS A 5 -29.64 -11.60 -9.65
N ILE A 6 -29.09 -11.81 -8.45
CA ILE A 6 -29.82 -11.62 -7.18
C ILE A 6 -30.17 -10.15 -6.98
N ARG A 7 -29.22 -9.24 -7.24
CA ARG A 7 -29.45 -7.80 -7.10
C ARG A 7 -30.46 -7.26 -8.13
N ASP A 8 -30.33 -7.66 -9.38
CA ASP A 8 -31.23 -7.18 -10.46
C ASP A 8 -32.65 -7.67 -10.30
N ARG A 9 -32.87 -8.88 -9.76
CA ARG A 9 -34.22 -9.43 -9.48
C ARG A 9 -34.92 -8.73 -8.32
N ASN A 10 -34.21 -8.16 -7.39
CA ASN A 10 -34.77 -7.61 -6.16
C ASN A 10 -34.62 -6.09 -6.03
N LYS A 11 -34.31 -5.38 -7.12
CA LYS A 11 -33.93 -3.97 -7.09
C LYS A 11 -34.97 -3.06 -6.46
N ASP A 12 -36.27 -3.34 -6.69
CA ASP A 12 -37.33 -2.44 -6.30
C ASP A 12 -37.98 -2.76 -4.94
N ASN A 13 -37.77 -3.97 -4.40
CA ASN A 13 -38.39 -4.40 -3.14
C ASN A 13 -37.44 -5.02 -2.12
N SER A 14 -36.15 -5.04 -2.40
CA SER A 14 -35.18 -5.66 -1.50
C SER A 14 -34.69 -4.68 -0.41
N LYS A 15 -34.82 -5.11 0.84
CA LYS A 15 -34.20 -4.45 2.00
C LYS A 15 -32.76 -4.90 2.25
N MET A 16 -32.17 -5.64 1.29
CA MET A 16 -30.81 -6.18 1.42
C MET A 16 -29.76 -5.14 1.06
N MET A 17 -28.81 -4.92 1.94
CA MET A 17 -27.56 -4.18 1.68
C MET A 17 -26.44 -5.19 1.38
N LEU A 18 -25.79 -5.05 0.22
CA LEU A 18 -24.64 -5.86 -0.16
C LEU A 18 -23.37 -5.03 -0.04
N ILE A 19 -22.47 -5.45 0.83
CA ILE A 19 -21.15 -4.86 1.01
C ILE A 19 -20.11 -5.84 0.45
N LEU A 20 -19.31 -5.39 -0.52
CA LEU A 20 -18.19 -6.13 -1.07
C LEU A 20 -16.91 -5.45 -0.59
N CYS A 21 -16.05 -6.20 0.06
CA CYS A 21 -14.74 -5.73 0.50
C CYS A 21 -13.64 -6.67 -0.01
N GLY A 22 -12.46 -6.12 -0.21
CA GLY A 22 -11.27 -6.86 -0.63
C GLY A 22 -10.02 -6.09 -0.26
N SER A 23 -8.97 -6.80 0.12
CA SER A 23 -7.66 -6.25 0.47
C SER A 23 -6.78 -6.02 -0.75
N SER A 24 -6.93 -6.80 -1.82
CA SER A 24 -6.17 -6.59 -3.06
C SER A 24 -6.76 -5.43 -3.86
N MET A 25 -5.99 -4.34 -3.91
CA MET A 25 -6.37 -3.12 -4.62
C MET A 25 -6.47 -3.36 -6.12
N SER A 26 -5.46 -4.02 -6.70
CA SER A 26 -5.42 -4.33 -8.13
C SER A 26 -6.60 -5.21 -8.54
N TYR A 27 -6.92 -6.25 -7.76
CA TYR A 27 -8.08 -7.10 -8.04
C TYR A 27 -9.40 -6.31 -7.99
N MET A 28 -9.58 -5.45 -6.99
CA MET A 28 -10.80 -4.64 -6.86
C MET A 28 -10.93 -3.65 -8.02
N GLU A 29 -9.87 -2.98 -8.42
CA GLU A 29 -9.89 -2.02 -9.52
C GLU A 29 -10.12 -2.72 -10.88
N ASP A 30 -9.40 -3.79 -11.16
CA ASP A 30 -9.39 -4.43 -12.48
C ASP A 30 -10.57 -5.38 -12.70
N ASN A 31 -11.04 -6.07 -11.65
CA ASN A 31 -12.04 -7.14 -11.78
C ASN A 31 -13.42 -6.78 -11.23
N VAL A 32 -13.49 -5.84 -10.29
CA VAL A 32 -14.76 -5.48 -9.64
C VAL A 32 -15.27 -4.12 -10.10
N LEU A 33 -14.38 -3.13 -10.20
CA LEU A 33 -14.72 -1.72 -10.47
C LEU A 33 -14.48 -1.30 -11.92
N ALA A 34 -13.70 -2.05 -12.69
CA ALA A 34 -13.35 -1.73 -14.08
C ALA A 34 -14.59 -1.64 -14.99
N TYR A 35 -14.49 -0.87 -16.07
CA TYR A 35 -15.57 -0.63 -17.04
C TYR A 35 -16.23 -1.91 -17.57
N LYS A 36 -15.46 -2.99 -17.75
CA LYS A 36 -15.97 -4.29 -18.23
C LYS A 36 -16.39 -5.24 -17.09
N ALA A 37 -16.24 -4.82 -15.84
CA ALA A 37 -16.59 -5.67 -14.70
C ALA A 37 -18.11 -5.78 -14.54
N PRO A 38 -18.61 -6.94 -14.09
CA PRO A 38 -20.06 -7.17 -13.91
C PRO A 38 -20.77 -6.18 -12.98
N LEU A 39 -20.05 -5.57 -12.06
CA LEU A 39 -20.58 -4.60 -11.08
C LEU A 39 -20.36 -3.13 -11.49
N TYR A 40 -19.75 -2.90 -12.65
CA TYR A 40 -19.55 -1.52 -13.14
C TYR A 40 -20.91 -0.78 -13.26
N GLY A 41 -20.92 0.46 -12.76
CA GLY A 41 -22.14 1.30 -12.79
C GLY A 41 -23.27 0.86 -11.87
N ARG A 42 -23.12 -0.25 -11.11
CA ARG A 42 -24.16 -0.79 -10.22
C ARG A 42 -23.92 -0.55 -8.74
N ARG A 43 -22.76 0.03 -8.40
CA ARG A 43 -22.44 0.43 -7.03
C ARG A 43 -23.22 1.68 -6.64
N THR A 44 -23.70 1.74 -5.43
CA THR A 44 -24.35 2.91 -4.83
C THR A 44 -23.36 3.77 -4.05
N ALA A 45 -22.31 3.13 -3.49
CA ALA A 45 -21.22 3.81 -2.79
C ALA A 45 -19.91 3.04 -3.00
N GLN A 46 -18.80 3.73 -2.82
CA GLN A 46 -17.45 3.17 -2.79
C GLN A 46 -16.68 3.89 -1.70
N MET A 47 -15.95 3.12 -0.89
CA MET A 47 -15.08 3.64 0.15
C MET A 47 -13.71 2.99 0.00
N LYS A 48 -12.66 3.79 -0.04
CA LYS A 48 -11.27 3.34 0.07
C LYS A 48 -10.85 3.58 1.51
N ILE A 49 -10.59 2.49 2.24
CA ILE A 49 -10.05 2.58 3.59
C ILE A 49 -8.55 2.83 3.46
N LEU A 50 -8.09 3.91 4.05
CA LEU A 50 -6.67 4.28 4.11
C LEU A 50 -6.09 3.89 5.46
N PRO A 51 -4.76 3.72 5.57
CA PRO A 51 -4.09 3.64 6.87
C PRO A 51 -4.45 4.83 7.75
N PHE A 52 -4.36 4.66 9.05
CA PHE A 52 -4.53 5.76 10.01
C PHE A 52 -3.51 6.87 9.75
N ASP A 53 -3.91 8.09 9.96
CA ASP A 53 -2.96 9.19 10.05
C ASP A 53 -2.18 9.15 11.37
N PHE A 54 -1.26 10.08 11.57
CA PHE A 54 -0.45 10.13 12.78
C PHE A 54 -1.29 10.31 14.04
N GLU A 55 -2.29 11.20 13.99
CA GLU A 55 -3.13 11.51 15.14
C GLU A 55 -3.98 10.30 15.56
N ASP A 56 -4.58 9.62 14.59
CA ASP A 56 -5.36 8.42 14.85
C ASP A 56 -4.49 7.25 15.32
N SER A 57 -3.26 7.13 14.80
CA SER A 57 -2.29 6.15 15.25
C SER A 57 -1.84 6.38 16.69
N CYS A 58 -1.72 7.64 17.11
CA CYS A 58 -1.43 7.98 18.52
C CYS A 58 -2.52 7.52 19.50
N LYS A 59 -3.77 7.51 19.06
CA LYS A 59 -4.91 7.04 19.91
C LYS A 59 -4.89 5.52 20.14
N TYR A 60 -4.07 4.80 19.37
CA TYR A 60 -3.96 3.34 19.46
C TYR A 60 -3.17 2.88 20.69
N PHE A 61 -2.26 3.71 21.18
CA PHE A 61 -1.35 3.42 22.29
C PHE A 61 -1.51 4.45 23.41
N ASN A 62 -1.28 3.98 24.64
CA ASN A 62 -1.33 4.83 25.83
C ASN A 62 0.03 4.94 26.53
N GLY A 63 0.98 4.06 26.21
CA GLY A 63 2.27 3.94 26.89
C GLY A 63 3.44 4.64 26.20
N PHE A 64 3.35 4.91 24.90
CA PHE A 64 4.40 5.61 24.18
C PHE A 64 4.39 7.11 24.43
N SER A 65 5.56 7.72 24.53
CA SER A 65 5.71 9.17 24.46
C SER A 65 5.39 9.68 23.04
N ALA A 66 5.18 10.99 22.89
CA ALA A 66 4.95 11.59 21.58
C ALA A 66 6.15 11.39 20.61
N GLU A 67 7.37 11.40 21.16
CA GLU A 67 8.60 11.14 20.40
C GLU A 67 8.68 9.67 19.96
N ASP A 68 8.38 8.72 20.85
CA ASP A 68 8.33 7.30 20.53
C ASP A 68 7.26 7.01 19.48
N MET A 69 6.08 7.63 19.60
CA MET A 69 5.03 7.52 18.59
C MET A 69 5.45 8.05 17.23
N ALA A 70 6.21 9.15 17.18
CA ALA A 70 6.72 9.66 15.92
C ALA A 70 7.70 8.67 15.26
N LEU A 71 8.55 8.02 16.06
CA LEU A 71 9.46 6.98 15.59
C LEU A 71 8.69 5.73 15.12
N ILE A 72 7.77 5.22 15.93
CA ILE A 72 6.93 4.06 15.59
C ILE A 72 6.15 4.34 14.30
N TYR A 73 5.46 5.46 14.20
CA TYR A 73 4.72 5.82 13.00
C TYR A 73 5.64 5.99 11.77
N GLY A 74 6.84 6.52 11.97
CA GLY A 74 7.87 6.62 10.92
C GLY A 74 8.33 5.26 10.39
N ILE A 75 8.19 4.19 11.17
CA ILE A 75 8.59 2.81 10.82
C ILE A 75 7.41 2.03 10.24
N VAL A 76 6.27 1.98 10.95
CA VAL A 76 5.13 1.11 10.60
C VAL A 76 4.03 1.82 9.82
N GLY A 77 4.05 3.15 9.76
CA GLY A 77 2.93 3.92 9.23
C GLY A 77 1.67 3.75 10.09
N GLY A 78 0.51 3.93 9.45
CA GLY A 78 -0.80 3.84 10.10
C GLY A 78 -1.56 2.55 9.82
N THR A 79 -0.91 1.49 9.35
CA THR A 79 -1.58 0.21 9.06
C THR A 79 -1.90 -0.50 10.36
N PRO A 80 -3.20 -0.76 10.69
CA PRO A 80 -3.58 -1.33 11.98
C PRO A 80 -2.89 -2.65 12.31
N GLN A 81 -2.69 -3.51 11.30
CA GLN A 81 -2.02 -4.80 11.47
C GLN A 81 -0.58 -4.63 11.96
N TYR A 82 0.13 -3.61 11.49
CA TYR A 82 1.51 -3.34 11.91
C TYR A 82 1.55 -2.67 13.28
N LEU A 83 0.62 -1.76 13.54
CA LEU A 83 0.48 -1.13 14.87
C LEU A 83 0.23 -2.18 15.95
N LEU A 84 -0.59 -3.21 15.68
CA LEU A 84 -0.87 -4.32 16.60
C LEU A 84 0.36 -5.13 17.02
N GLN A 85 1.43 -5.10 16.25
CA GLN A 85 2.68 -5.82 16.59
C GLN A 85 3.56 -5.03 17.56
N MET A 86 3.27 -3.75 17.76
CA MET A 86 4.02 -2.89 18.66
C MET A 86 3.52 -3.05 20.10
N ASN A 87 4.44 -3.02 21.05
CA ASN A 87 4.16 -3.11 22.48
C ASN A 87 4.62 -1.82 23.15
N ASP A 88 3.68 -1.02 23.63
CA ASP A 88 3.94 0.26 24.29
C ASP A 88 4.49 0.14 25.72
N SER A 89 4.60 -1.08 26.24
CA SER A 89 5.33 -1.38 27.48
C SER A 89 6.83 -1.63 27.27
N MET A 90 7.29 -1.62 26.03
CA MET A 90 8.68 -1.85 25.62
C MET A 90 9.27 -0.60 24.98
N SER A 91 10.59 -0.48 24.99
CA SER A 91 11.27 0.59 24.24
C SER A 91 11.04 0.46 22.74
N VAL A 92 11.16 1.56 21.99
CA VAL A 92 11.10 1.54 20.51
C VAL A 92 12.17 0.61 19.94
N GLU A 93 13.38 0.62 20.52
CA GLU A 93 14.50 -0.23 20.10
C GLU A 93 14.17 -1.73 20.27
N ASP A 94 13.56 -2.12 21.39
CA ASP A 94 13.18 -3.51 21.61
C ASP A 94 12.03 -3.94 20.71
N ASN A 95 11.08 -3.05 20.43
CA ASN A 95 10.06 -3.28 19.43
C ASN A 95 10.67 -3.56 18.04
N ILE A 96 11.63 -2.73 17.61
CA ILE A 96 12.33 -2.92 16.33
C ILE A 96 13.03 -4.29 16.29
N LYS A 97 13.78 -4.63 17.33
CA LYS A 97 14.48 -5.92 17.42
C LYS A 97 13.54 -7.10 17.34
N ASN A 98 12.45 -7.04 18.09
CA ASN A 98 11.52 -8.18 18.22
C ASN A 98 10.61 -8.34 17.01
N VAL A 99 10.21 -7.25 16.36
CA VAL A 99 9.22 -7.25 15.29
C VAL A 99 9.88 -7.28 13.92
N PHE A 100 10.88 -6.44 13.66
CA PHE A 100 11.47 -6.29 12.32
C PHE A 100 12.74 -7.09 12.11
N LEU A 101 13.54 -7.30 13.16
CA LEU A 101 14.84 -7.98 13.04
C LEU A 101 14.80 -9.43 13.50
N ASN A 102 13.65 -9.90 13.98
CA ASN A 102 13.47 -11.28 14.42
C ASN A 102 12.89 -12.13 13.28
N PRO A 103 13.62 -13.12 12.75
CA PRO A 103 13.13 -13.99 11.68
C PRO A 103 11.87 -14.79 12.04
N ALA A 104 11.57 -14.97 13.32
CA ALA A 104 10.34 -15.63 13.78
C ALA A 104 9.12 -14.70 13.82
N SER A 105 9.30 -13.41 13.58
CA SER A 105 8.20 -12.45 13.54
C SER A 105 7.43 -12.54 12.23
N ALA A 106 6.10 -12.42 12.31
CA ALA A 106 5.22 -12.37 11.14
C ALA A 106 5.51 -11.18 10.22
N ILE A 107 6.09 -10.09 10.75
CA ILE A 107 6.40 -8.88 9.99
C ILE A 107 7.73 -9.00 9.22
N PHE A 108 8.62 -9.89 9.63
CA PHE A 108 9.96 -10.02 9.04
C PHE A 108 9.91 -10.28 7.52
N GLU A 109 8.98 -11.12 7.06
CA GLU A 109 8.79 -11.45 5.64
C GLU A 109 7.61 -10.70 4.98
N GLU A 110 6.94 -9.82 5.72
CA GLU A 110 5.72 -9.16 5.23
C GLU A 110 5.91 -8.38 3.92
N PRO A 111 7.00 -7.60 3.71
CA PRO A 111 7.23 -6.90 2.46
C PRO A 111 7.31 -7.84 1.24
N GLU A 112 8.00 -8.98 1.39
CA GLU A 112 8.07 -9.99 0.32
C GLU A 112 6.73 -10.68 0.09
N ASN A 113 6.01 -11.02 1.16
CA ASN A 113 4.73 -11.70 1.09
C ASN A 113 3.67 -10.81 0.42
N LEU A 114 3.64 -9.53 0.74
CA LEU A 114 2.76 -8.57 0.10
C LEU A 114 3.04 -8.49 -1.41
N LEU A 115 4.28 -8.37 -1.81
CA LEU A 115 4.64 -8.36 -3.23
C LEU A 115 4.25 -9.67 -3.94
N LYS A 116 4.50 -10.83 -3.33
CA LYS A 116 4.11 -12.13 -3.89
C LYS A 116 2.60 -12.27 -4.11
N GLN A 117 1.78 -11.64 -3.27
CA GLN A 117 0.32 -11.65 -3.39
C GLN A 117 -0.21 -10.71 -4.47
N GLU A 118 0.43 -9.55 -4.64
CA GLU A 118 -0.09 -8.48 -5.50
C GLU A 118 0.50 -8.49 -6.92
N VAL A 119 1.69 -9.09 -7.13
CA VAL A 119 2.39 -9.00 -8.42
C VAL A 119 2.93 -10.34 -8.90
N ARG A 120 3.06 -10.48 -10.24
CA ARG A 120 3.54 -11.72 -10.87
C ARG A 120 5.06 -11.91 -10.81
N GLU A 121 5.82 -10.82 -10.79
CA GLU A 121 7.29 -10.81 -10.84
C GLU A 121 7.88 -10.07 -9.62
N PRO A 122 7.73 -10.59 -8.40
CA PRO A 122 8.09 -9.89 -7.17
C PRO A 122 9.55 -9.41 -7.13
N ALA A 123 10.47 -10.15 -7.75
CA ALA A 123 11.89 -9.82 -7.75
C ALA A 123 12.19 -8.46 -8.41
N VAL A 124 11.55 -8.16 -9.56
CA VAL A 124 11.73 -6.88 -10.26
C VAL A 124 11.16 -5.73 -9.45
N TYR A 125 9.98 -5.93 -8.88
CA TYR A 125 9.36 -4.93 -8.00
C TYR A 125 10.21 -4.65 -6.77
N ASN A 126 10.75 -5.67 -6.13
CA ASN A 126 11.66 -5.53 -5.00
C ASN A 126 12.94 -4.78 -5.39
N ALA A 127 13.53 -5.07 -6.56
CA ALA A 127 14.69 -4.33 -7.05
C ALA A 127 14.40 -2.84 -7.24
N ILE A 128 13.23 -2.48 -7.77
CA ILE A 128 12.79 -1.08 -7.91
C ILE A 128 12.63 -0.41 -6.54
N ILE A 129 11.93 -1.06 -5.61
CA ILE A 129 11.73 -0.55 -4.24
C ILE A 129 13.08 -0.32 -3.57
N THR A 130 13.98 -1.30 -3.64
CA THR A 130 15.34 -1.19 -3.10
C THR A 130 16.10 -0.03 -3.73
N ALA A 131 16.04 0.13 -5.07
CA ALA A 131 16.70 1.24 -5.75
C ALA A 131 16.19 2.61 -5.25
N VAL A 132 14.87 2.74 -5.03
CA VAL A 132 14.27 3.97 -4.49
C VAL A 132 14.65 4.17 -3.02
N ALA A 133 14.59 3.13 -2.20
CA ALA A 133 14.92 3.19 -0.77
C ALA A 133 16.37 3.64 -0.51
N ILE A 134 17.32 3.24 -1.38
CA ILE A 134 18.72 3.66 -1.29
C ILE A 134 19.03 4.96 -2.04
N GLY A 135 18.00 5.74 -2.43
CA GLY A 135 18.12 7.12 -2.87
C GLY A 135 17.98 7.37 -4.37
N SER A 136 17.76 6.35 -5.24
CA SER A 136 17.44 6.60 -6.65
C SER A 136 16.05 7.20 -6.75
N SER A 137 15.96 8.44 -7.24
CA SER A 137 14.68 9.17 -7.25
C SER A 137 14.14 9.44 -8.65
N ARG A 138 14.95 9.29 -9.68
CA ARG A 138 14.54 9.55 -11.07
C ARG A 138 14.34 8.25 -11.84
N MET A 139 13.38 8.24 -12.76
CA MET A 139 13.06 7.05 -13.57
C MET A 139 14.29 6.46 -14.27
N SER A 140 15.16 7.31 -14.83
CA SER A 140 16.37 6.86 -15.53
C SER A 140 17.39 6.23 -14.56
N GLU A 141 17.55 6.76 -13.37
CA GLU A 141 18.43 6.23 -12.32
C GLU A 141 17.97 4.85 -11.88
N ILE A 142 16.66 4.74 -11.60
CA ILE A 142 16.03 3.49 -11.16
C ILE A 142 16.18 2.43 -12.27
N ALA A 143 15.80 2.77 -13.50
CA ALA A 143 15.90 1.86 -14.65
C ALA A 143 17.34 1.35 -14.86
N THR A 144 18.33 2.25 -14.83
CA THR A 144 19.74 1.88 -14.93
C THR A 144 20.17 0.92 -13.82
N LYS A 145 19.70 1.18 -12.58
CA LYS A 145 20.10 0.41 -11.40
C LYS A 145 19.56 -1.01 -11.41
N ILE A 146 18.35 -1.21 -11.97
CA ILE A 146 17.73 -2.55 -12.12
C ILE A 146 18.08 -3.24 -13.44
N GLY A 147 18.84 -2.59 -14.33
CA GLY A 147 19.25 -3.16 -15.63
C GLY A 147 18.13 -3.19 -16.67
N GLU A 148 17.10 -2.36 -16.53
CA GLU A 148 15.94 -2.33 -17.42
C GLU A 148 15.87 -1.03 -18.24
N THR A 149 15.02 -1.02 -19.28
CA THR A 149 14.71 0.21 -20.01
C THR A 149 13.75 1.08 -19.20
N THR A 150 13.79 2.39 -19.41
CA THR A 150 12.86 3.33 -18.78
C THR A 150 11.39 3.04 -19.09
N SER A 151 11.11 2.48 -20.29
CA SER A 151 9.76 2.10 -20.69
C SER A 151 9.22 0.94 -19.85
N VAL A 152 10.01 -0.11 -19.70
CA VAL A 152 9.67 -1.29 -18.87
C VAL A 152 9.57 -0.88 -17.40
N CYS A 153 10.56 -0.18 -16.88
CA CYS A 153 10.56 0.33 -15.51
C CYS A 153 9.31 1.19 -15.20
N SER A 154 8.86 2.00 -16.19
CA SER A 154 7.66 2.83 -16.04
C SER A 154 6.37 2.02 -15.82
N GLN A 155 6.26 0.83 -16.41
CA GLN A 155 5.09 -0.04 -16.21
C GLN A 155 5.06 -0.61 -14.80
N TYR A 156 6.19 -1.12 -14.31
CA TYR A 156 6.32 -1.59 -12.93
C TYR A 156 6.06 -0.47 -11.92
N MET A 157 6.60 0.73 -12.21
CA MET A 157 6.42 1.90 -11.35
C MET A 157 4.95 2.31 -11.22
N LYS A 158 4.16 2.26 -12.31
CA LYS A 158 2.71 2.52 -12.24
C LYS A 158 2.00 1.58 -11.28
N ASN A 159 2.34 0.29 -11.33
CA ASN A 159 1.74 -0.69 -10.42
C ASN A 159 2.12 -0.40 -8.97
N LEU A 160 3.39 -0.07 -8.68
CA LEU A 160 3.84 0.29 -7.33
C LEU A 160 3.15 1.55 -6.80
N ILE A 161 2.87 2.52 -7.68
CA ILE A 161 2.09 3.71 -7.30
C ILE A 161 0.63 3.34 -7.02
N ASN A 162 0.02 2.50 -7.85
CA ASN A 162 -1.36 2.04 -7.64
C ASN A 162 -1.50 1.24 -6.34
N LEU A 163 -0.50 0.42 -6.02
CA LEU A 163 -0.43 -0.33 -4.75
C LEU A 163 -0.16 0.58 -3.53
N GLY A 164 0.22 1.85 -3.76
CA GLY A 164 0.54 2.78 -2.69
C GLY A 164 1.92 2.58 -2.06
N LEU A 165 2.79 1.77 -2.65
CA LEU A 165 4.14 1.49 -2.15
C LEU A 165 5.14 2.59 -2.51
N ILE A 166 4.95 3.22 -3.67
CA ILE A 166 5.75 4.36 -4.14
C ILE A 166 4.82 5.53 -4.46
N ARG A 167 5.27 6.75 -4.20
CA ARG A 167 4.61 7.97 -4.64
C ARG A 167 5.47 8.72 -5.65
N LYS A 168 4.79 9.38 -6.58
CA LYS A 168 5.41 10.32 -7.52
C LYS A 168 5.20 11.72 -7.01
N GLU A 169 6.26 12.46 -6.82
CA GLU A 169 6.25 13.86 -6.42
C GLU A 169 6.59 14.72 -7.64
N THR A 170 5.75 15.70 -7.95
CA THR A 170 5.94 16.66 -9.04
C THR A 170 6.11 18.06 -8.47
N PRO A 171 6.90 18.95 -9.11
CA PRO A 171 6.98 20.34 -8.69
C PRO A 171 5.60 21.00 -8.62
N TYR A 172 5.44 21.91 -7.68
CA TYR A 172 4.18 22.63 -7.50
C TYR A 172 3.76 23.36 -8.80
N GLY A 173 2.49 23.21 -9.17
CA GLY A 173 1.91 23.79 -10.38
C GLY A 173 2.11 22.99 -11.67
N GLU A 174 2.89 21.89 -11.66
CA GLU A 174 3.09 21.03 -12.82
C GLU A 174 2.27 19.73 -12.67
N LYS A 175 1.46 19.35 -13.67
CA LYS A 175 0.72 18.09 -13.67
C LYS A 175 1.62 16.89 -14.02
N GLU A 176 2.54 17.08 -14.96
CA GLU A 176 3.57 16.11 -15.34
C GLU A 176 4.88 16.85 -15.61
N SER A 177 5.97 16.39 -15.04
CA SER A 177 7.28 17.02 -15.20
C SER A 177 8.37 15.96 -15.31
N ARG A 178 9.35 16.25 -16.17
CA ARG A 178 10.63 15.50 -16.20
C ARG A 178 11.43 15.65 -14.90
N LYS A 179 11.06 16.63 -14.06
CA LYS A 179 11.65 16.88 -12.75
C LYS A 179 10.97 16.08 -11.64
N SER A 180 9.92 15.30 -11.97
CA SER A 180 9.25 14.46 -10.98
C SER A 180 10.23 13.43 -10.40
N ILE A 181 10.08 13.20 -9.11
CA ILE A 181 10.85 12.22 -8.35
C ILE A 181 9.93 11.13 -7.79
N TYR A 182 10.52 10.00 -7.47
CA TYR A 182 9.83 8.87 -6.86
C TYR A 182 10.38 8.63 -5.46
N ALA A 183 9.49 8.40 -4.52
CA ALA A 183 9.82 8.13 -3.11
C ALA A 183 8.99 6.96 -2.58
N ILE A 184 9.51 6.26 -1.59
CA ILE A 184 8.75 5.25 -0.87
C ILE A 184 7.56 5.93 -0.17
N ALA A 185 6.37 5.37 -0.35
CA ALA A 185 5.14 5.87 0.26
C ALA A 185 4.74 5.05 1.48
N ASP A 186 4.93 3.74 1.42
CA ASP A 186 4.67 2.84 2.55
C ASP A 186 5.95 2.69 3.40
N ASN A 187 5.83 3.05 4.67
CA ASN A 187 6.96 3.08 5.59
C ASN A 187 7.59 1.69 5.83
N MET A 188 6.80 0.61 5.71
CA MET A 188 7.29 -0.78 5.82
C MET A 188 8.34 -1.14 4.75
N PHE A 189 8.35 -0.43 3.63
CA PHE A 189 9.27 -0.67 2.52
C PHE A 189 10.47 0.29 2.50
N ARG A 190 10.62 1.11 3.52
CA ARG A 190 11.68 2.10 3.64
C ARG A 190 12.88 1.56 4.40
#